data_1dcc6eff2d62bf2fa53978773c260a61
#
_entry.id   1dcc6eff2d62bf2fa53978773c260a61
#
_cell.length_a   1.000
_cell.length_b   1.000
_cell.length_c   1.000
_cell.angle_alpha   90.00
_cell.angle_beta   90.00
_cell.angle_gamma   90.00
#
_symmetry.space_group_name_H-M   'P 1'
#
loop_
_entity.id
_entity.type
_entity.pdbx_description
1 polymer ?
#
loop_
_entity_poly.entity_id
_entity_poly.type
_entity_poly.pdbx_seq_one_letter_code
_entity_poly.pdbx_strand_id
1 'polypeptide(L)'
;MNKKQLIVKLSGALNLSKADAERTFDTITNTILDALKGDDAVKIAGFGTYKVAKRKARVGRNPRTGEQIQIAASQKVKFLPAKALKEVFNR
;
A
#
# COMPACT_ATOMS: atom_id res chain seq x y z
N MET A 1 -0.70 5.31 -15.67
CA MET A 1 0.54 4.53 -15.81
C MET A 1 0.37 3.16 -15.18
N ASN A 2 0.80 2.13 -15.87
CA ASN A 2 0.74 0.77 -15.33
C ASN A 2 2.15 0.27 -14.94
N LYS A 3 2.23 -0.97 -14.41
CA LYS A 3 3.49 -1.54 -13.98
C LYS A 3 4.53 -1.59 -15.10
N LYS A 4 4.13 -1.98 -16.31
CA LYS A 4 5.05 -2.06 -17.46
C LYS A 4 5.66 -0.71 -17.79
N GLN A 5 4.84 0.33 -17.82
CA GLN A 5 5.29 1.69 -18.10
C GLN A 5 6.22 2.21 -17.01
N LEU A 6 5.92 1.90 -15.76
CA LEU A 6 6.76 2.27 -14.63
C LEU A 6 8.14 1.59 -14.73
N ILE A 7 8.17 0.30 -15.09
CA ILE A 7 9.42 -0.44 -15.26
C ILE A 7 10.26 0.14 -16.39
N VAL A 8 9.64 0.52 -17.50
CA VAL A 8 10.37 1.17 -18.62
C VAL A 8 11.02 2.47 -18.14
N LYS A 9 10.30 3.29 -17.41
CA LYS A 9 10.86 4.52 -16.85
C LYS A 9 12.00 4.25 -15.86
N LEU A 10 11.85 3.25 -15.01
CA LEU A 10 12.90 2.88 -14.07
C LEU A 10 14.15 2.36 -14.76
N SER A 11 13.99 1.57 -15.82
CA SER A 11 15.14 1.05 -16.58
C SER A 11 15.97 2.18 -17.17
N GLY A 12 15.29 3.21 -17.70
CA GLY A 12 15.98 4.40 -18.23
C GLY A 12 16.65 5.22 -17.14
N ALA A 13 15.96 5.46 -16.03
CA ALA A 13 16.45 6.26 -14.93
C ALA A 13 17.65 5.61 -14.22
N LEU A 14 17.64 4.28 -14.10
CA LEU A 14 18.65 3.52 -13.36
C LEU A 14 19.74 2.94 -14.26
N ASN A 15 19.63 3.12 -15.57
CA ASN A 15 20.55 2.50 -16.53
C ASN A 15 20.58 0.97 -16.41
N LEU A 16 19.41 0.36 -16.22
CA LEU A 16 19.25 -1.08 -16.11
C LEU A 16 18.49 -1.62 -17.32
N SER A 17 18.69 -2.92 -17.60
CA SER A 17 17.82 -3.60 -18.54
C SER A 17 16.39 -3.66 -17.98
N LYS A 18 15.40 -3.87 -18.85
CA LYS A 18 14.01 -4.02 -18.39
C LYS A 18 13.87 -5.18 -17.41
N ALA A 19 14.56 -6.29 -17.66
CA ALA A 19 14.54 -7.46 -16.76
C ALA A 19 15.09 -7.12 -15.38
N ASP A 20 16.19 -6.39 -15.31
CA ASP A 20 16.80 -5.99 -14.05
C ASP A 20 15.94 -4.95 -13.31
N ALA A 21 15.36 -4.00 -14.06
CA ALA A 21 14.43 -3.02 -13.48
C ALA A 21 13.19 -3.71 -12.90
N GLU A 22 12.65 -4.72 -13.57
CA GLU A 22 11.52 -5.50 -13.09
C GLU A 22 11.87 -6.26 -11.80
N ARG A 23 13.02 -6.91 -11.76
CA ARG A 23 13.49 -7.60 -10.55
C ARG A 23 13.67 -6.63 -9.39
N THR A 24 14.23 -5.46 -9.64
CA THR A 24 14.42 -4.43 -8.62
C THR A 24 13.08 -3.97 -8.08
N PHE A 25 12.14 -3.67 -8.97
CA PHE A 25 10.79 -3.26 -8.59
C PHE A 25 10.07 -4.33 -7.78
N ASP A 26 10.10 -5.58 -8.25
CA ASP A 26 9.46 -6.69 -7.57
C ASP A 26 10.08 -6.95 -6.19
N THR A 27 11.39 -6.82 -6.06
CA THR A 27 12.06 -6.96 -4.77
C THR A 27 11.60 -5.89 -3.79
N ILE A 28 11.48 -4.64 -4.23
CA ILE A 28 11.01 -3.55 -3.40
C ILE A 28 9.57 -3.79 -2.95
N THR A 29 8.68 -4.11 -3.88
CA THR A 29 7.26 -4.32 -3.57
C THR A 29 7.05 -5.53 -2.67
N ASN A 30 7.78 -6.62 -2.90
CA ASN A 30 7.69 -7.82 -2.07
C ASN A 30 8.24 -7.58 -0.67
N THR A 31 9.30 -6.79 -0.54
CA THR A 31 9.85 -6.42 0.77
C THR A 31 8.84 -5.61 1.57
N ILE A 32 8.16 -4.65 0.93
CA ILE A 32 7.09 -3.88 1.56
C ILE A 32 5.94 -4.80 1.99
N LEU A 33 5.54 -5.71 1.11
CA LEU A 33 4.45 -6.65 1.40
C LEU A 33 4.79 -7.55 2.59
N ASP A 34 6.00 -8.08 2.64
CA ASP A 34 6.43 -8.94 3.75
C ASP A 34 6.44 -8.20 5.08
N ALA A 35 6.89 -6.94 5.09
CA ALA A 35 6.83 -6.12 6.29
C ALA A 35 5.38 -5.91 6.75
N LEU A 36 4.47 -5.61 5.82
CA LEU A 36 3.06 -5.42 6.13
C LEU A 36 2.39 -6.70 6.64
N LYS A 37 2.77 -7.87 6.12
CA LYS A 37 2.29 -9.16 6.61
C LYS A 37 2.68 -9.40 8.06
N GLY A 38 3.85 -8.89 8.48
CA GLY A 38 4.32 -8.97 9.86
C GLY A 38 3.81 -7.84 10.75
N ASP A 39 2.79 -7.11 10.33
CA ASP A 39 2.21 -5.97 11.05
C ASP A 39 3.19 -4.82 11.27
N ASP A 40 4.21 -4.73 10.45
CA ASP A 40 5.19 -3.66 10.52
C ASP A 40 4.83 -2.56 9.53
N ALA A 41 4.78 -1.32 9.99
CA ALA A 41 4.52 -0.19 9.12
C ALA A 41 5.79 0.14 8.31
N VAL A 42 5.62 0.47 7.05
CA VAL A 42 6.73 0.86 6.17
C VAL A 42 6.68 2.36 5.96
N LYS A 43 7.60 3.07 6.58
CA LYS A 43 7.70 4.53 6.46
C LYS A 43 8.77 4.90 5.45
N ILE A 44 8.37 5.59 4.40
CA ILE A 44 9.28 6.09 3.36
C ILE A 44 9.37 7.60 3.51
N ALA A 45 10.53 8.09 3.95
CA ALA A 45 10.73 9.52 4.18
C ALA A 45 10.49 10.30 2.88
N GLY A 46 9.73 11.38 2.96
CA GLY A 46 9.41 12.22 1.81
C GLY A 46 8.31 11.68 0.90
N PHE A 47 7.83 10.46 1.13
CA PHE A 47 6.79 9.84 0.31
C PHE A 47 5.54 9.53 1.11
N GLY A 48 5.63 8.67 2.10
CA GLY A 48 4.49 8.30 2.91
C GLY A 48 4.72 7.04 3.72
N THR A 49 3.67 6.59 4.38
CA THR A 49 3.72 5.41 5.24
C THR A 49 2.65 4.42 4.80
N TYR A 50 3.06 3.17 4.57
CA TYR A 50 2.14 2.05 4.36
C TYR A 50 1.92 1.34 5.68
N LYS A 51 0.68 1.07 6.02
CA LYS A 51 0.34 0.31 7.22
C LYS A 51 -0.90 -0.55 6.99
N VAL A 52 -1.06 -1.58 7.81
CA VAL A 52 -2.24 -2.43 7.78
C VAL A 52 -3.18 -2.00 8.91
N ALA A 53 -4.40 -1.65 8.54
CA ALA A 53 -5.47 -1.40 9.51
C ALA A 53 -6.25 -2.69 9.68
N LYS A 54 -6.36 -3.15 10.93
CA LYS A 54 -7.12 -4.36 11.27
C LYS A 54 -8.41 -3.97 11.95
N ARG A 55 -9.49 -4.61 11.55
CA ARG A 55 -10.79 -4.50 12.23
C ARG A 55 -11.14 -5.85 12.80
N LYS A 56 -11.49 -5.87 14.09
CA LYS A 56 -11.95 -7.09 14.75
C LYS A 56 -13.34 -7.47 14.23
N ALA A 57 -13.65 -8.76 14.26
CA ALA A 57 -15.00 -9.20 14.00
C ALA A 57 -15.94 -8.54 15.02
N ARG A 58 -17.09 -8.12 14.55
CA ARG A 58 -18.10 -7.48 15.40
C ARG A 58 -19.49 -7.86 14.96
N VAL A 59 -20.46 -7.64 15.85
CA VAL A 59 -21.87 -7.82 15.54
C VAL A 59 -22.44 -6.47 15.18
N GLY A 60 -22.97 -6.37 13.96
CA GLY A 60 -23.71 -5.20 13.50
C GLY A 60 -25.20 -5.50 13.47
N ARG A 61 -25.99 -4.48 13.18
CA ARG A 61 -27.42 -4.63 13.04
C ARG A 61 -27.87 -4.05 11.71
N ASN A 62 -28.68 -4.81 10.97
CA ASN A 62 -29.25 -4.31 9.73
C ASN A 62 -30.28 -3.21 10.04
N PRO A 63 -30.07 -1.98 9.57
CA PRO A 63 -31.01 -0.90 9.87
C PRO A 63 -32.41 -1.08 9.27
N ARG A 64 -32.56 -1.95 8.25
CA ARG A 64 -33.83 -2.23 7.63
C ARG A 64 -34.68 -3.22 8.41
N THR A 65 -34.05 -4.30 8.88
CA THR A 65 -34.77 -5.44 9.46
C THR A 65 -34.53 -5.57 10.95
N GLY A 66 -33.52 -4.92 11.48
CA GLY A 66 -33.11 -5.07 12.87
C GLY A 66 -32.39 -6.37 13.17
N GLU A 67 -32.13 -7.19 12.15
CA GLU A 67 -31.39 -8.45 12.33
C GLU A 67 -29.94 -8.21 12.67
N GLN A 68 -29.41 -9.09 13.51
CA GLN A 68 -27.99 -9.08 13.82
C GLN A 68 -27.20 -9.65 12.66
N ILE A 69 -26.15 -8.93 12.26
CA ILE A 69 -25.24 -9.35 11.20
C ILE A 69 -23.86 -9.49 11.80
N GLN A 70 -23.20 -10.64 11.55
CA GLN A 70 -21.81 -10.81 11.93
C GLN A 70 -20.92 -10.17 10.87
N ILE A 71 -20.14 -9.18 11.29
CA ILE A 71 -19.16 -8.54 10.44
C ILE A 71 -17.82 -9.21 10.71
N ALA A 72 -17.29 -9.89 9.69
CA ALA A 72 -16.04 -10.61 9.80
C ALA A 72 -14.86 -9.66 10.06
N ALA A 73 -13.83 -10.16 10.73
CA ALA A 73 -12.58 -9.45 10.86
C ALA A 73 -12.00 -9.16 9.48
N SER A 74 -11.45 -7.98 9.30
CA SER A 74 -10.87 -7.58 8.02
C SER A 74 -9.54 -6.86 8.21
N GLN A 75 -8.72 -6.91 7.18
CA GLN A 75 -7.45 -6.18 7.12
C GLN A 75 -7.45 -5.32 5.88
N LYS A 76 -6.95 -4.10 6.02
CA LYS A 76 -6.89 -3.15 4.91
C LYS A 76 -5.56 -2.43 4.93
N VAL A 77 -4.91 -2.37 3.75
CA VAL A 77 -3.69 -1.59 3.60
C VAL A 77 -4.06 -0.13 3.44
N LYS A 78 -3.44 0.72 4.24
CA LYS A 78 -3.61 2.18 4.16
C LYS A 78 -2.30 2.83 3.76
N PHE A 79 -2.39 3.85 2.93
CA PHE A 79 -1.27 4.71 2.59
C PHE A 79 -1.52 6.12 3.13
N LEU A 80 -0.59 6.60 3.97
CA LEU A 80 -0.65 7.95 4.52
C LEU A 80 0.44 8.78 3.86
N PRO A 81 0.08 9.77 3.01
CA PRO A 81 1.09 10.62 2.38
C PRO A 81 1.93 11.38 3.40
N ALA A 82 3.23 11.50 3.14
CA ALA A 82 4.09 12.33 3.96
C ALA A 82 3.78 13.80 3.74
N LYS A 83 4.11 14.63 4.72
CA LYS A 83 3.92 16.08 4.61
C LYS A 83 4.60 16.65 3.37
N ALA A 84 5.82 16.21 3.08
CA ALA A 84 6.57 16.65 1.91
C ALA A 84 5.83 16.32 0.60
N LEU A 85 5.21 15.13 0.52
CA LEU A 85 4.42 14.75 -0.64
C LEU A 85 3.18 15.62 -0.80
N LYS A 86 2.47 15.90 0.30
CA LYS A 86 1.30 16.77 0.28
C LYS A 86 1.66 18.18 -0.20
N GLU A 87 2.80 18.70 0.23
CA GLU A 87 3.26 20.04 -0.13
C GLU A 87 3.53 20.16 -1.63
N VAL A 88 3.97 19.10 -2.30
CA VAL A 88 4.20 19.10 -3.75
C VAL A 88 2.90 19.40 -4.51
N PHE A 89 1.77 18.94 -4.02
CA PHE A 89 0.48 19.09 -4.69
C PHE A 89 -0.35 20.26 -4.18
N ASN A 90 -0.03 20.80 -3.02
CA ASN A 90 -0.83 21.86 -2.35
C ASN A 90 -0.07 23.16 -2.20
N ARG A 91 0.77 23.49 -3.16
CA ARG A 91 1.46 24.78 -3.20
C ARG A 91 0.54 25.90 -3.64
#